data_02ad3dced02f7c7fdb952cdfa9fefc62
#
_entry.id   02ad3dced02f7c7fdb952cdfa9fefc62
#
_cell.length_a   1.000
_cell.length_b   1.000
_cell.length_c   1.000
_cell.angle_alpha   90.00
_cell.angle_beta   90.00
_cell.angle_gamma   90.00
#
_symmetry.space_group_name_H-M   'P 1'
#
loop_
_entity.id
_entity.type
_entity.pdbx_description
1 polymer ?
#
loop_
_entity_poly.entity_id
_entity_poly.type
_entity_poly.pdbx_seq_one_letter_code
_entity_poly.pdbx_strand_id
1 'polypeptide(L)'
;MSKYKDADLILKLYDLRREKTMREARSWFFTFNPQGKEDFIDVLTGDKSGLYRMVISYWDMACSFVNNGAIDAQMFNDANGEHLFVYAKLEPFLPALREEIGNPNFLGHLEKVVKELPNYETRLATIRDRTQKMIELYQQRAAARAAAAGD
;
A
#
# COMPACT_ATOMS: atom_id res chain seq x y z
N MET A 1 -17.75 -5.47 -21.55
CA MET A 1 -18.16 -5.36 -20.14
C MET A 1 -18.69 -3.97 -19.86
N SER A 2 -19.55 -3.83 -18.84
CA SER A 2 -20.21 -2.56 -18.55
C SER A 2 -19.35 -1.70 -17.64
N LYS A 3 -18.96 -0.50 -18.07
CA LYS A 3 -18.23 0.48 -17.25
C LYS A 3 -18.97 0.83 -15.95
N TYR A 4 -20.30 0.73 -15.94
CA TYR A 4 -21.09 0.97 -14.74
C TYR A 4 -20.85 -0.12 -13.67
N LYS A 5 -20.71 -1.38 -14.10
CA LYS A 5 -20.39 -2.48 -13.17
C LYS A 5 -18.97 -2.34 -12.62
N ASP A 6 -18.04 -1.93 -13.44
CA ASP A 6 -16.66 -1.69 -13.01
C ASP A 6 -16.61 -0.57 -11.97
N ALA A 7 -17.30 0.54 -12.22
CA ALA A 7 -17.41 1.65 -11.27
C ALA A 7 -18.09 1.21 -9.96
N ASP A 8 -19.14 0.39 -10.04
CA ASP A 8 -19.82 -0.14 -8.86
C ASP A 8 -18.88 -1.00 -8.00
N LEU A 9 -18.08 -1.86 -8.63
CA LEU A 9 -17.08 -2.67 -7.94
C LEU A 9 -16.01 -1.80 -7.28
N ILE A 10 -15.56 -0.75 -7.95
CA ILE A 10 -14.59 0.21 -7.38
C ILE A 10 -15.18 0.93 -6.16
N LEU A 11 -16.45 1.34 -6.23
CA LEU A 11 -17.13 1.96 -5.10
C LEU A 11 -17.29 1.00 -3.91
N LYS A 12 -17.55 -0.28 -4.16
CA LYS A 12 -17.58 -1.31 -3.11
C LYS A 12 -16.21 -1.49 -2.46
N LEU A 13 -15.15 -1.50 -3.24
CA LEU A 13 -13.78 -1.54 -2.72
C LEU A 13 -13.49 -0.29 -1.87
N TYR A 14 -13.88 0.88 -2.33
CA TYR A 14 -13.73 2.12 -1.56
C TYR A 14 -14.48 2.05 -0.23
N ASP A 15 -15.71 1.55 -0.23
CA ASP A 15 -16.52 1.43 0.97
C ASP A 15 -15.88 0.51 2.02
N LEU A 16 -15.28 -0.61 1.59
CA LEU A 16 -14.53 -1.51 2.48
C LEU A 16 -13.35 -0.82 3.17
N ARG A 17 -12.70 0.14 2.50
CA ARG A 17 -11.59 0.90 3.11
C ARG A 17 -12.04 1.84 4.22
N ARG A 18 -13.30 2.19 4.27
CA ARG A 18 -13.87 3.10 5.25
C ARG A 18 -14.20 2.44 6.58
N GLU A 19 -14.19 1.12 6.63
CA GLU A 19 -14.38 0.36 7.85
C GLU A 19 -13.31 0.73 8.89
N LYS A 20 -13.70 0.77 10.16
CA LYS A 20 -12.86 1.30 11.25
C LYS A 20 -11.49 0.61 11.34
N THR A 21 -11.47 -0.72 11.37
CA THR A 21 -10.22 -1.48 11.51
C THR A 21 -9.34 -1.30 10.27
N MET A 22 -9.96 -1.24 9.09
CA MET A 22 -9.22 -0.98 7.86
C MET A 22 -8.61 0.43 7.85
N ARG A 23 -9.31 1.44 8.36
CA ARG A 23 -8.76 2.79 8.50
C ARG A 23 -7.58 2.82 9.48
N GLU A 24 -7.67 2.10 10.58
CA GLU A 24 -6.56 1.95 11.53
C GLU A 24 -5.35 1.28 10.87
N ALA A 25 -5.58 0.22 10.12
CA ALA A 25 -4.54 -0.50 9.39
C ALA A 25 -3.83 0.39 8.37
N ARG A 26 -4.59 1.16 7.60
CA ARG A 26 -4.04 2.10 6.62
C ARG A 26 -3.26 3.23 7.27
N SER A 27 -3.75 3.79 8.36
CA SER A 27 -3.05 4.82 9.12
C SER A 27 -1.74 4.30 9.67
N TRP A 28 -1.74 3.10 10.24
CA TRP A 28 -0.52 2.45 10.70
C TRP A 28 0.47 2.20 9.56
N PHE A 29 0.01 1.64 8.43
CA PHE A 29 0.85 1.33 7.27
C PHE A 29 1.52 2.59 6.71
N PHE A 30 0.82 3.72 6.73
CA PHE A 30 1.37 5.01 6.32
C PHE A 30 2.61 5.40 7.15
N THR A 31 2.59 5.14 8.46
CA THR A 31 3.70 5.44 9.37
C THR A 31 4.80 4.37 9.35
N PHE A 32 4.50 3.18 8.85
CA PHE A 32 5.46 2.08 8.76
C PHE A 32 6.55 2.45 7.74
N ASN A 33 7.78 2.58 8.21
CA ASN A 33 8.92 3.00 7.38
C ASN A 33 10.05 1.97 7.45
N PRO A 34 9.92 0.82 6.78
CA PRO A 34 10.91 -0.25 6.83
C PRO A 34 12.22 0.17 6.17
N GLN A 35 13.34 -0.20 6.79
CA GLN A 35 14.68 0.04 6.28
C GLN A 35 15.34 -1.23 5.77
N GLY A 36 14.78 -2.40 6.08
CA GLY A 36 15.30 -3.69 5.67
C GLY A 36 14.27 -4.79 5.85
N LYS A 37 14.60 -5.97 5.37
CA LYS A 37 13.75 -7.17 5.48
C LYS A 37 13.33 -7.46 6.92
N GLU A 38 14.23 -7.26 7.86
CA GLU A 38 13.97 -7.59 9.27
C GLU A 38 12.81 -6.78 9.85
N ASP A 39 12.61 -5.54 9.40
CA ASP A 39 11.48 -4.73 9.84
C ASP A 39 10.14 -5.36 9.46
N PHE A 40 10.08 -6.01 8.30
CA PHE A 40 8.89 -6.77 7.87
C PHE A 40 8.69 -8.04 8.71
N ILE A 41 9.76 -8.73 9.03
CA ILE A 41 9.69 -9.95 9.87
C ILE A 41 9.21 -9.58 11.27
N ASP A 42 9.71 -8.50 11.83
CA ASP A 42 9.27 -7.98 13.12
C ASP A 42 7.78 -7.66 13.13
N VAL A 43 7.28 -7.03 12.07
CA VAL A 43 5.85 -6.75 11.92
C VAL A 43 5.04 -8.04 11.78
N LEU A 44 5.49 -8.98 10.94
CA LEU A 44 4.80 -10.26 10.73
C LEU A 44 4.66 -11.08 12.02
N THR A 45 5.62 -10.99 12.90
CA THR A 45 5.66 -11.77 14.15
C THR A 45 5.20 -10.96 15.37
N GLY A 46 4.84 -9.69 15.19
CA GLY A 46 4.45 -8.78 16.26
C GLY A 46 2.95 -8.49 16.31
N ASP A 47 2.59 -7.54 17.14
CA ASP A 47 1.19 -7.14 17.39
C ASP A 47 0.53 -6.41 16.22
N LYS A 48 1.32 -5.88 15.28
CA LYS A 48 0.83 -5.19 14.08
C LYS A 48 0.63 -6.12 12.87
N SER A 49 0.89 -7.41 13.03
CA SER A 49 0.79 -8.40 11.94
C SER A 49 -0.58 -8.38 11.26
N GLY A 50 -1.66 -8.30 12.04
CA GLY A 50 -3.02 -8.24 11.51
C GLY A 50 -3.27 -6.99 10.66
N LEU A 51 -2.79 -5.83 11.09
CA LEU A 51 -2.92 -4.57 10.35
C LEU A 51 -2.12 -4.60 9.05
N TYR A 52 -0.89 -5.07 9.11
CA TYR A 52 -0.03 -5.24 7.95
C TYR A 52 -0.69 -6.13 6.89
N ARG A 53 -1.11 -7.34 7.29
CA ARG A 53 -1.76 -8.29 6.38
C ARG A 53 -3.05 -7.76 5.80
N MET A 54 -3.82 -7.02 6.57
CA MET A 54 -5.08 -6.42 6.10
C MET A 54 -4.84 -5.45 4.92
N VAL A 55 -3.85 -4.59 5.02
CA VAL A 55 -3.53 -3.62 3.95
C VAL A 55 -3.03 -4.32 2.69
N ILE A 56 -2.02 -5.17 2.82
CA ILE A 56 -1.38 -5.79 1.65
C ILE A 56 -2.31 -6.78 0.95
N SER A 57 -3.08 -7.58 1.71
CA SER A 57 -4.03 -8.53 1.13
C SER A 57 -5.21 -7.83 0.47
N TYR A 58 -5.67 -6.72 1.02
CA TYR A 58 -6.73 -5.91 0.40
C TYR A 58 -6.33 -5.44 -1.01
N TRP A 59 -5.14 -4.84 -1.14
CA TRP A 59 -4.71 -4.33 -2.43
C TRP A 59 -4.33 -5.43 -3.43
N ASP A 60 -3.75 -6.53 -2.96
CA ASP A 60 -3.48 -7.67 -3.83
C ASP A 60 -4.78 -8.30 -4.34
N MET A 61 -5.80 -8.42 -3.48
CA MET A 61 -7.14 -8.87 -3.87
C MET A 61 -7.76 -7.93 -4.92
N ALA A 62 -7.77 -6.63 -4.66
CA ALA A 62 -8.32 -5.65 -5.60
C ALA A 62 -7.63 -5.72 -6.96
N CYS A 63 -6.31 -5.85 -6.98
CA CYS A 63 -5.53 -6.02 -8.19
C CYS A 63 -5.82 -7.36 -8.89
N SER A 64 -6.16 -8.42 -8.15
CA SER A 64 -6.57 -9.68 -8.74
C SER A 64 -7.85 -9.53 -9.59
N PHE A 65 -8.78 -8.70 -9.16
CA PHE A 65 -9.99 -8.41 -9.94
C PHE A 65 -9.66 -7.68 -11.24
N VAL A 66 -8.72 -6.77 -11.22
CA VAL A 66 -8.21 -6.10 -12.42
C VAL A 66 -7.55 -7.12 -13.37
N ASN A 67 -6.66 -7.95 -12.85
CA ASN A 67 -5.93 -8.95 -13.65
C ASN A 67 -6.85 -10.00 -14.25
N ASN A 68 -7.97 -10.31 -13.61
CA ASN A 68 -8.98 -11.24 -14.11
C ASN A 68 -10.04 -10.57 -15.00
N GLY A 69 -9.91 -9.29 -15.29
CA GLY A 69 -10.81 -8.56 -16.18
C GLY A 69 -12.15 -8.17 -15.56
N ALA A 70 -12.32 -8.31 -14.25
CA ALA A 70 -13.54 -7.89 -13.56
C ALA A 70 -13.65 -6.37 -13.44
N ILE A 71 -12.51 -5.68 -13.40
CA ILE A 71 -12.44 -4.22 -13.35
C ILE A 71 -11.47 -3.73 -14.44
N ASP A 72 -11.88 -2.72 -15.19
CA ASP A 72 -11.02 -2.06 -16.17
C ASP A 72 -9.80 -1.45 -15.50
N ALA A 73 -8.61 -1.76 -16.01
CA ALA A 73 -7.34 -1.35 -15.42
C ALA A 73 -7.16 0.16 -15.39
N GLN A 74 -7.55 0.85 -16.45
CA GLN A 74 -7.43 2.31 -16.50
C GLN A 74 -8.35 2.96 -15.46
N MET A 75 -9.61 2.53 -15.42
CA MET A 75 -10.58 3.05 -14.45
C MET A 75 -10.11 2.81 -13.01
N PHE A 76 -9.58 1.62 -12.73
CA PHE A 76 -9.05 1.28 -11.41
C PHE A 76 -7.90 2.21 -11.01
N ASN A 77 -6.94 2.42 -11.90
CA ASN A 77 -5.76 3.26 -11.64
C ASN A 77 -6.12 4.76 -11.58
N ASP A 78 -7.14 5.19 -12.33
CA ASP A 78 -7.63 6.56 -12.25
C ASP A 78 -8.32 6.85 -10.90
N ALA A 79 -9.00 5.86 -10.34
CA ALA A 79 -9.75 5.98 -9.09
C ALA A 79 -8.89 5.75 -7.84
N ASN A 80 -7.74 5.09 -7.94
CA ASN A 80 -6.93 4.65 -6.80
C ASN A 80 -5.46 5.00 -6.99
N GLY A 81 -4.81 5.41 -5.91
CA GLY A 81 -3.37 5.63 -5.88
C GLY A 81 -2.66 4.88 -4.76
N GLU A 82 -3.42 4.41 -3.76
CA GLU A 82 -2.82 3.80 -2.56
C GLU A 82 -2.10 2.48 -2.85
N HIS A 83 -2.57 1.70 -3.81
CA HIS A 83 -1.88 0.46 -4.21
C HIS A 83 -0.46 0.73 -4.72
N LEU A 84 -0.23 1.85 -5.40
CA LEU A 84 1.10 2.28 -5.82
C LEU A 84 1.98 2.63 -4.62
N PHE A 85 1.40 3.32 -3.65
CA PHE A 85 2.09 3.67 -2.40
C PHE A 85 2.50 2.41 -1.62
N VAL A 86 1.59 1.44 -1.51
CA VAL A 86 1.86 0.17 -0.84
C VAL A 86 2.98 -0.58 -1.56
N TYR A 87 2.89 -0.71 -2.87
CA TYR A 87 3.91 -1.40 -3.66
C TYR A 87 5.27 -0.68 -3.61
N ALA A 88 5.29 0.64 -3.70
CA ALA A 88 6.52 1.43 -3.60
C ALA A 88 7.28 1.15 -2.30
N LYS A 89 6.55 0.98 -1.20
CA LYS A 89 7.13 0.67 0.11
C LYS A 89 7.70 -0.75 0.18
N LEU A 90 7.07 -1.71 -0.49
CA LEU A 90 7.41 -3.14 -0.43
C LEU A 90 8.43 -3.56 -1.50
N GLU A 91 8.42 -2.96 -2.68
CA GLU A 91 9.19 -3.41 -3.83
C GLU A 91 10.66 -3.67 -3.55
N PRO A 92 11.41 -2.78 -2.87
CA PRO A 92 12.84 -3.01 -2.65
C PRO A 92 13.15 -4.26 -1.83
N PHE A 93 12.19 -4.73 -1.04
CA PHE A 93 12.35 -5.86 -0.13
C PHE A 93 11.62 -7.11 -0.61
N LEU A 94 10.83 -6.99 -1.67
CA LEU A 94 9.92 -8.05 -2.10
C LEU A 94 10.61 -9.36 -2.47
N PRO A 95 11.73 -9.38 -3.23
CA PRO A 95 12.45 -10.62 -3.51
C PRO A 95 12.89 -11.34 -2.24
N ALA A 96 13.47 -10.61 -1.29
CA ALA A 96 13.93 -11.17 -0.02
C ALA A 96 12.76 -11.67 0.85
N LEU A 97 11.63 -10.96 0.85
CA LEU A 97 10.42 -11.40 1.56
C LEU A 97 9.84 -12.66 0.96
N ARG A 98 9.79 -12.78 -0.35
CA ARG A 98 9.29 -13.97 -1.05
C ARG A 98 10.12 -15.21 -0.70
N GLU A 99 11.42 -15.05 -0.62
CA GLU A 99 12.33 -16.12 -0.21
C GLU A 99 12.08 -16.51 1.25
N GLU A 100 12.04 -15.55 2.15
CA GLU A 100 11.87 -15.76 3.59
C GLU A 100 10.56 -16.48 3.93
N ILE A 101 9.45 -16.06 3.31
CA ILE A 101 8.13 -16.67 3.55
C ILE A 101 7.88 -17.92 2.70
N GLY A 102 8.78 -18.26 1.78
CA GLY A 102 8.63 -19.42 0.90
C GLY A 102 7.51 -19.29 -0.12
N ASN A 103 7.15 -18.06 -0.52
CA ASN A 103 6.08 -17.79 -1.48
C ASN A 103 6.57 -16.88 -2.62
N PRO A 104 7.00 -17.47 -3.77
CA PRO A 104 7.50 -16.67 -4.89
C PRO A 104 6.42 -15.80 -5.56
N ASN A 105 5.15 -16.10 -5.32
CA ASN A 105 4.00 -15.38 -5.90
C ASN A 105 3.39 -14.35 -4.94
N PHE A 106 4.00 -14.15 -3.78
CA PHE A 106 3.52 -13.18 -2.81
C PHE A 106 3.36 -11.79 -3.44
N LEU A 107 2.17 -11.20 -3.33
CA LEU A 107 1.79 -9.91 -3.93
C LEU A 107 1.95 -9.84 -5.46
N GLY A 108 1.81 -10.99 -6.13
CA GLY A 108 1.96 -11.07 -7.59
C GLY A 108 0.90 -10.29 -8.36
N HIS A 109 -0.32 -10.19 -7.86
CA HIS A 109 -1.38 -9.41 -8.52
C HIS A 109 -1.13 -7.91 -8.41
N LEU A 110 -0.74 -7.43 -7.23
CA LEU A 110 -0.35 -6.04 -7.02
C LEU A 110 0.83 -5.66 -7.92
N GLU A 111 1.87 -6.48 -7.93
CA GLU A 111 3.05 -6.29 -8.77
C GLU A 111 2.68 -6.17 -10.25
N LYS A 112 1.85 -7.08 -10.75
CA LYS A 112 1.45 -7.09 -12.16
C LYS A 112 0.71 -5.80 -12.54
N VAL A 113 -0.27 -5.37 -11.76
CA VAL A 113 -1.02 -4.14 -12.04
C VAL A 113 -0.09 -2.93 -12.08
N VAL A 114 0.83 -2.83 -11.12
CA VAL A 114 1.77 -1.71 -11.06
C VAL A 114 2.74 -1.72 -12.24
N LYS A 115 3.33 -2.87 -12.56
CA LYS A 115 4.33 -2.97 -13.64
C LYS A 115 3.74 -2.77 -15.04
N GLU A 116 2.46 -2.94 -15.21
CA GLU A 116 1.77 -2.65 -16.47
C GLU A 116 1.51 -1.16 -16.69
N LEU A 117 1.72 -0.33 -15.68
CA LEU A 117 1.60 1.12 -15.83
C LEU A 117 2.78 1.71 -16.62
N PRO A 118 2.51 2.66 -17.54
CA PRO A 118 3.61 3.38 -18.20
C PRO A 118 4.48 4.10 -17.16
N ASN A 119 5.80 4.00 -17.32
CA ASN A 119 6.77 4.66 -16.45
C ASN A 119 6.59 4.34 -14.95
N TYR A 120 6.22 3.09 -14.63
CA TYR A 120 5.96 2.72 -13.24
C TYR A 120 7.18 2.97 -12.33
N GLU A 121 8.39 2.75 -12.82
CA GLU A 121 9.63 2.96 -12.03
C GLU A 121 9.76 4.42 -11.60
N THR A 122 9.55 5.36 -12.52
CA THR A 122 9.56 6.80 -12.23
C THR A 122 8.43 7.18 -11.26
N ARG A 123 7.25 6.60 -11.43
CA ARG A 123 6.11 6.82 -10.53
C ARG A 123 6.42 6.36 -9.11
N LEU A 124 7.01 5.17 -8.97
CA LEU A 124 7.38 4.64 -7.66
C LEU A 124 8.47 5.49 -6.99
N ALA A 125 9.47 5.93 -7.74
CA ALA A 125 10.50 6.83 -7.24
C ALA A 125 9.90 8.15 -6.73
N THR A 126 8.99 8.75 -7.48
CA THR A 126 8.27 9.97 -7.08
C THR A 126 7.45 9.75 -5.80
N ILE A 127 6.78 8.60 -5.67
CA ILE A 127 6.02 8.25 -4.47
C ILE A 127 6.95 8.10 -3.27
N ARG A 128 8.09 7.46 -3.43
CA ARG A 128 9.08 7.32 -2.34
C ARG A 128 9.59 8.67 -1.87
N ASP A 129 9.90 9.58 -2.79
CA ASP A 129 10.34 10.94 -2.45
C ASP A 129 9.26 11.71 -1.69
N ARG A 130 8.02 11.64 -2.15
CA ARG A 130 6.87 12.26 -1.45
C ARG A 130 6.66 11.67 -0.07
N THR A 131 6.76 10.36 0.06
CA THR A 131 6.61 9.65 1.34
C THR A 131 7.69 10.11 2.32
N GLN A 132 8.93 10.19 1.88
CA GLN A 132 10.03 10.66 2.71
C GLN A 132 9.82 12.10 3.18
N LYS A 133 9.41 12.99 2.28
CA LYS A 133 9.09 14.38 2.62
C LYS A 133 7.95 14.48 3.63
N MET A 134 6.92 13.65 3.48
CA MET A 134 5.79 13.62 4.42
C MET A 134 6.21 13.13 5.80
N ILE A 135 7.04 12.09 5.86
CA ILE A 135 7.59 11.58 7.14
C ILE A 135 8.37 12.69 7.85
N GLU A 136 9.26 13.37 7.15
CA GLU A 136 10.04 14.49 7.69
C GLU A 136 9.16 15.62 8.21
N LEU A 137 8.12 15.96 7.42
CA LEU A 137 7.17 17.00 7.81
C LEU A 137 6.39 16.64 9.09
N TYR A 138 5.93 15.39 9.19
CA TYR A 138 5.26 14.89 10.40
C TYR A 138 6.18 14.94 11.61
N GLN A 139 7.45 14.56 11.46
CA GLN A 139 8.44 14.59 12.53
C GLN A 139 8.69 16.03 12.99
N GLN A 140 8.86 16.97 12.07
CA GLN A 140 9.05 18.39 12.38
C GLN A 140 7.85 18.98 13.13
N ARG A 141 6.63 18.67 12.68
CA ARG A 141 5.41 19.17 13.32
C ARG A 141 5.18 18.55 14.70
N ALA A 142 5.48 17.27 14.86
CA ALA A 142 5.41 16.60 16.16
C ALA A 142 6.40 17.24 17.17
N ALA A 143 7.64 17.50 16.74
CA ALA A 143 8.64 18.16 17.55
C ALA A 143 8.21 19.59 17.96
N ALA A 144 7.66 20.36 17.02
CA ALA A 144 7.15 21.71 17.28
C ALA A 144 5.99 21.70 18.29
N ARG A 145 5.07 20.74 18.19
CA ARG A 145 3.96 20.58 19.14
C ARG A 145 4.46 20.20 20.53
N ALA A 146 5.44 19.30 20.62
CA ALA A 146 6.05 18.90 21.88
C ALA A 146 6.76 20.08 22.56
N ALA A 147 7.50 20.90 21.80
CA ALA A 147 8.15 22.09 22.30
C ALA A 147 7.15 23.15 22.85
N ALA A 148 6.04 23.35 22.10
CA ALA A 148 4.98 24.29 22.52
C ALA A 148 4.21 23.81 23.75
N ALA A 149 4.10 22.51 23.99
CA ALA A 149 3.45 21.96 25.19
C ALA A 149 4.31 21.98 26.44
N GLY A 150 5.64 22.23 26.33
CA GLY A 150 6.58 22.32 27.44
C GLY A 150 6.73 23.71 28.03
N ASP A 151 6.11 24.75 27.44
CA ASP A 151 6.04 26.11 27.90
C ASP A 151 4.74 26.38 28.71
#